data_c813588517cff334f59a1710a383caf9
#
_entry.id   c813588517cff334f59a1710a383caf9
#
_cell.length_a   1.000
_cell.length_b   1.000
_cell.length_c   1.000
_cell.angle_alpha   90.00
_cell.angle_beta   90.00
_cell.angle_gamma   90.00
#
_symmetry.space_group_name_H-M   'P 1'
#
loop_
_entity.id
_entity.type
_entity.pdbx_description
1 polymer ?
#
loop_
_entity_poly.entity_id
_entity_poly.type
_entity_poly.pdbx_seq_one_letter_code
_entity_poly.pdbx_strand_id
1 'polypeptide(L)'
;MTESHNQYGADLIVDSLINHDVKYVFGIPGAKIDRVFDTLEDKGPELIVARHEQNATFMAQAVGRITGEPGVVIATSGPGISNLATGLVTATDEGDAVLAIGGQVKRGDLLKRAHQSMNNVAMLEPITKYSAEVHDPNTLSETVANAYRLAKSSKPGASFISIPQDVIDSPVSVKAIKPLSAPKLGSASVLDINYLAQAINNAVLPVLLLGNGASSEGVTAAVRRLLDAVKLPVVETFQGAGIVSRELEDETFFGRVGLFRNQPGDMLLKRADLVIAIGYDPIEYEARNWNAEISARIIVIDVEQAEIDTYFQPERELIGDMAHTLDLLLPAIKGYELPEGSKEYLKGLRNNIENVSDVKFDRDSAHGLVHPLDLIDVLQENTTDDMTVTVDVGSHYIWMARYFKSYEARHLLFSNGMQTLGVALPWAISAALLRPNTKVISVSGDGGFLFSAQELETAVRLHLPIVHIIWNDGKYNMVEFQEEMKYGRSSGVDFGPVDFVKYAESFGAKGYRVDSKDSFEETLKQALIDAENGPVLIDVPIDYKDNVTLGETILPDEFY
;
A
#
# COMPACT_ATOMS: atom_id res chain seq x y z
N MET A 1 40.51 -32.75 8.56
CA MET A 1 39.36 -33.25 7.85
C MET A 1 38.23 -32.34 8.22
N THR A 2 37.90 -31.39 7.38
CA THR A 2 36.70 -30.55 7.53
C THR A 2 35.51 -31.46 7.30
N GLU A 3 34.69 -31.68 8.34
CA GLU A 3 33.39 -32.34 8.18
C GLU A 3 32.66 -31.59 7.06
N SER A 4 32.40 -32.28 5.95
CA SER A 4 31.50 -31.76 4.92
C SER A 4 30.11 -31.78 5.55
N HIS A 5 29.64 -30.65 6.07
CA HIS A 5 28.23 -30.53 6.41
C HIS A 5 27.44 -30.77 5.12
N ASN A 6 26.62 -31.83 5.12
CA ASN A 6 25.69 -32.04 4.03
C ASN A 6 24.74 -30.85 3.94
N GLN A 7 24.77 -30.14 2.84
CA GLN A 7 23.82 -29.06 2.55
C GLN A 7 22.47 -29.67 2.15
N TYR A 8 21.37 -29.18 2.68
CA TYR A 8 20.02 -29.66 2.42
C TYR A 8 19.21 -28.62 1.62
N GLY A 9 18.03 -29.01 1.16
CA GLY A 9 17.13 -28.10 0.45
C GLY A 9 16.79 -26.85 1.27
N ALA A 10 16.59 -26.98 2.59
CA ALA A 10 16.38 -25.85 3.49
C ALA A 10 17.55 -24.85 3.48
N ASP A 11 18.81 -25.36 3.53
CA ASP A 11 20.00 -24.49 3.43
C ASP A 11 20.01 -23.70 2.13
N LEU A 12 19.66 -24.36 1.02
CA LEU A 12 19.66 -23.73 -0.30
C LEU A 12 18.59 -22.64 -0.42
N ILE A 13 17.42 -22.84 0.20
CA ILE A 13 16.38 -21.81 0.29
C ILE A 13 16.91 -20.59 1.06
N VAL A 14 17.41 -20.81 2.29
CA VAL A 14 17.90 -19.73 3.15
C VAL A 14 19.10 -19.02 2.53
N ASP A 15 20.07 -19.74 1.96
CA ASP A 15 21.20 -19.15 1.27
C ASP A 15 20.76 -18.31 0.03
N SER A 16 19.68 -18.73 -0.64
CA SER A 16 19.10 -17.94 -1.73
C SER A 16 18.50 -16.62 -1.22
N LEU A 17 17.81 -16.64 -0.08
CA LEU A 17 17.28 -15.42 0.55
C LEU A 17 18.41 -14.48 1.01
N ILE A 18 19.47 -15.02 1.61
CA ILE A 18 20.67 -14.26 1.99
C ILE A 18 21.30 -13.59 0.75
N ASN A 19 21.44 -14.33 -0.34
CA ASN A 19 22.01 -13.80 -1.58
C ASN A 19 21.16 -12.65 -2.18
N HIS A 20 19.84 -12.60 -1.91
CA HIS A 20 18.95 -11.53 -2.34
C HIS A 20 18.81 -10.39 -1.31
N ASP A 21 19.70 -10.34 -0.30
CA ASP A 21 19.72 -9.32 0.75
C ASP A 21 18.39 -9.19 1.52
N VAL A 22 17.62 -10.29 1.60
CA VAL A 22 16.37 -10.35 2.39
C VAL A 22 16.75 -10.13 3.86
N LYS A 23 16.11 -9.17 4.52
CA LYS A 23 16.37 -8.85 5.93
C LYS A 23 15.42 -9.57 6.87
N TYR A 24 14.16 -9.66 6.49
CA TYR A 24 13.09 -10.22 7.31
C TYR A 24 12.33 -11.29 6.54
N VAL A 25 11.98 -12.37 7.25
CA VAL A 25 11.05 -13.41 6.79
C VAL A 25 9.89 -13.46 7.77
N PHE A 26 8.68 -13.30 7.24
CA PHE A 26 7.45 -13.37 8.05
C PHE A 26 6.83 -14.75 7.92
N GLY A 27 6.25 -15.28 8.99
CA GLY A 27 5.58 -16.57 8.87
C GLY A 27 5.16 -17.21 10.18
N ILE A 28 4.62 -18.41 10.05
CA ILE A 28 4.23 -19.27 11.17
C ILE A 28 4.84 -20.66 10.96
N PRO A 29 5.59 -21.21 11.94
CA PRO A 29 6.22 -22.51 11.80
C PRO A 29 5.19 -23.64 11.72
N GLY A 30 5.55 -24.73 11.04
CA GLY A 30 4.76 -25.94 10.96
C GLY A 30 5.49 -27.08 10.30
N ALA A 31 5.07 -28.32 10.59
CA ALA A 31 5.80 -29.56 10.33
C ALA A 31 6.19 -29.84 8.86
N LYS A 32 5.61 -29.13 7.89
CA LYS A 32 5.94 -29.36 6.48
C LYS A 32 7.02 -28.43 5.95
N ILE A 33 7.51 -27.51 6.80
CA ILE A 33 8.53 -26.52 6.45
C ILE A 33 9.46 -26.21 7.64
N ASP A 34 9.35 -26.98 8.73
CA ASP A 34 10.06 -26.78 9.99
C ASP A 34 11.58 -26.67 9.82
N ARG A 35 12.17 -27.46 8.93
CA ARG A 35 13.61 -27.40 8.65
C ARG A 35 14.06 -26.05 8.08
N VAL A 36 13.21 -25.35 7.34
CA VAL A 36 13.54 -23.99 6.87
C VAL A 36 13.58 -23.01 8.06
N PHE A 37 12.63 -23.14 9.00
CA PHE A 37 12.62 -22.35 10.23
C PHE A 37 13.84 -22.64 11.11
N ASP A 38 14.23 -23.91 11.27
CA ASP A 38 15.44 -24.32 11.98
C ASP A 38 16.70 -23.71 11.34
N THR A 39 16.79 -23.75 10.02
CA THR A 39 17.93 -23.14 9.29
C THR A 39 17.95 -21.61 9.43
N LEU A 40 16.78 -20.95 9.46
CA LEU A 40 16.69 -19.49 9.67
C LEU A 40 17.20 -19.09 11.07
N GLU A 41 16.99 -19.90 12.09
CA GLU A 41 17.51 -19.65 13.44
C GLU A 41 19.05 -19.65 13.48
N ASP A 42 19.68 -20.54 12.71
CA ASP A 42 21.14 -20.64 12.67
C ASP A 42 21.79 -19.57 11.79
N LYS A 43 21.13 -19.16 10.72
CA LYS A 43 21.67 -18.23 9.72
C LYS A 43 20.55 -17.58 8.90
N GLY A 44 20.79 -16.41 8.36
CA GLY A 44 19.93 -15.83 7.36
C GLY A 44 19.13 -14.61 7.83
N PRO A 45 18.05 -14.30 7.11
CA PRO A 45 17.13 -13.23 7.48
C PRO A 45 16.53 -13.42 8.87
N GLU A 46 16.25 -12.32 9.54
CA GLU A 46 15.55 -12.36 10.82
C GLU A 46 14.12 -12.89 10.63
N LEU A 47 13.76 -13.89 11.43
CA LEU A 47 12.44 -14.50 11.40
C LEU A 47 11.46 -13.76 12.30
N ILE A 48 10.42 -13.18 11.69
CA ILE A 48 9.31 -12.52 12.39
C ILE A 48 8.12 -13.46 12.42
N VAL A 49 7.89 -14.07 13.57
CA VAL A 49 6.74 -14.96 13.78
C VAL A 49 5.48 -14.14 14.00
N ALA A 50 4.53 -14.23 13.06
CA ALA A 50 3.22 -13.59 13.14
C ALA A 50 2.19 -14.43 13.89
N ARG A 51 0.99 -13.91 14.08
CA ARG A 51 -0.12 -14.62 14.73
C ARG A 51 -1.14 -15.21 13.74
N HIS A 52 -1.06 -14.79 12.47
CA HIS A 52 -1.85 -15.31 11.37
C HIS A 52 -1.09 -15.18 10.05
N GLU A 53 -1.17 -16.17 9.14
CA GLU A 53 -0.43 -16.17 7.88
C GLU A 53 -0.89 -15.05 6.93
N GLN A 54 -2.17 -14.66 6.96
CA GLN A 54 -2.67 -13.48 6.25
C GLN A 54 -1.90 -12.23 6.68
N ASN A 55 -1.74 -12.03 7.99
CA ASN A 55 -1.04 -10.86 8.53
C ASN A 55 0.46 -10.91 8.23
N ALA A 56 1.06 -12.11 8.25
CA ALA A 56 2.44 -12.31 7.80
C ALA A 56 2.60 -11.89 6.33
N THR A 57 1.58 -12.17 5.48
CA THR A 57 1.59 -11.75 4.08
C THR A 57 1.41 -10.23 3.94
N PHE A 58 0.56 -9.59 4.75
CA PHE A 58 0.45 -8.13 4.80
C PHE A 58 1.77 -7.48 5.25
N MET A 59 2.48 -8.07 6.21
CA MET A 59 3.81 -7.60 6.60
C MET A 59 4.80 -7.70 5.41
N ALA A 60 4.81 -8.82 4.70
CA ALA A 60 5.62 -8.99 3.50
C ALA A 60 5.22 -8.00 2.39
N GLN A 61 3.92 -7.76 2.19
CA GLN A 61 3.40 -6.77 1.25
C GLN A 61 3.93 -5.36 1.55
N ALA A 62 3.91 -4.96 2.83
CA ALA A 62 4.42 -3.64 3.23
C ALA A 62 5.93 -3.50 2.94
N VAL A 63 6.72 -4.58 3.08
CA VAL A 63 8.13 -4.56 2.64
C VAL A 63 8.20 -4.24 1.15
N GLY A 64 7.43 -4.94 0.33
CA GLY A 64 7.33 -4.68 -1.12
C GLY A 64 6.93 -3.26 -1.45
N ARG A 65 5.89 -2.73 -0.79
CA ARG A 65 5.39 -1.36 -0.96
C ARG A 65 6.44 -0.31 -0.59
N ILE A 66 7.08 -0.46 0.56
CA ILE A 66 8.02 0.53 1.10
C ILE A 66 9.36 0.52 0.34
N THR A 67 9.88 -0.67 0.03
CA THR A 67 11.24 -0.82 -0.52
C THR A 67 11.30 -1.04 -2.03
N GLY A 68 10.24 -1.59 -2.63
CA GLY A 68 10.25 -2.10 -4.00
C GLY A 68 10.93 -3.46 -4.16
N GLU A 69 11.48 -4.05 -3.07
CA GLU A 69 12.07 -5.39 -3.05
C GLU A 69 11.07 -6.40 -2.48
N PRO A 70 11.01 -7.64 -2.99
CA PRO A 70 10.04 -8.61 -2.51
C PRO A 70 10.14 -8.88 -1.00
N GLY A 71 9.06 -8.62 -0.27
CA GLY A 71 8.91 -9.12 1.09
C GLY A 71 8.68 -10.63 1.07
N VAL A 72 9.20 -11.36 2.05
CA VAL A 72 9.18 -12.82 2.07
C VAL A 72 8.27 -13.34 3.16
N VAL A 73 7.31 -14.21 2.77
CA VAL A 73 6.45 -14.93 3.72
C VAL A 73 6.61 -16.43 3.56
N ILE A 74 6.69 -17.16 4.70
CA ILE A 74 6.83 -18.62 4.75
C ILE A 74 5.69 -19.22 5.57
N ALA A 75 5.01 -20.24 5.02
CA ALA A 75 3.92 -20.93 5.68
C ALA A 75 3.96 -22.45 5.47
N THR A 76 3.39 -23.18 6.42
CA THR A 76 3.23 -24.64 6.30
C THR A 76 2.10 -25.02 5.35
N SER A 77 1.96 -26.30 5.01
CA SER A 77 0.92 -26.81 4.11
C SER A 77 -0.51 -26.68 4.66
N GLY A 78 -1.49 -26.87 3.80
CA GLY A 78 -2.90 -26.87 4.14
C GLY A 78 -3.39 -25.47 4.56
N PRO A 79 -3.92 -25.29 5.79
CA PRO A 79 -4.45 -24.01 6.24
C PRO A 79 -3.41 -22.87 6.22
N GLY A 80 -2.13 -23.16 6.45
CA GLY A 80 -1.06 -22.17 6.34
C GLY A 80 -1.02 -21.53 4.95
N ILE A 81 -1.09 -22.35 3.89
CA ILE A 81 -1.11 -21.86 2.50
C ILE A 81 -2.42 -21.15 2.19
N SER A 82 -3.57 -21.72 2.57
CA SER A 82 -4.86 -21.09 2.26
C SER A 82 -5.03 -19.74 2.93
N ASN A 83 -4.45 -19.53 4.10
CA ASN A 83 -4.46 -18.26 4.81
C ASN A 83 -3.61 -17.17 4.14
N LEU A 84 -2.68 -17.52 3.22
CA LEU A 84 -1.91 -16.52 2.46
C LEU A 84 -2.76 -15.81 1.39
N ALA A 85 -3.85 -16.44 0.91
CA ALA A 85 -4.56 -16.03 -0.30
C ALA A 85 -4.98 -14.56 -0.29
N THR A 86 -5.61 -14.08 0.79
CA THR A 86 -6.03 -12.68 0.92
C THR A 86 -4.85 -11.70 0.77
N GLY A 87 -3.74 -11.98 1.44
CA GLY A 87 -2.56 -11.10 1.34
C GLY A 87 -1.90 -11.16 -0.04
N LEU A 88 -1.87 -12.33 -0.69
CA LEU A 88 -1.26 -12.48 -2.01
C LEU A 88 -2.07 -11.81 -3.12
N VAL A 89 -3.41 -11.90 -3.10
CA VAL A 89 -4.25 -11.19 -4.06
C VAL A 89 -4.13 -9.68 -3.87
N THR A 90 -4.15 -9.21 -2.60
CA THR A 90 -3.96 -7.79 -2.29
C THR A 90 -2.61 -7.29 -2.81
N ALA A 91 -1.52 -8.02 -2.56
CA ALA A 91 -0.20 -7.65 -3.04
C ALA A 91 -0.09 -7.62 -4.58
N THR A 92 -0.72 -8.58 -5.26
CA THR A 92 -0.68 -8.66 -6.74
C THR A 92 -1.45 -7.52 -7.37
N ASP A 93 -2.68 -7.27 -6.92
CA ASP A 93 -3.54 -6.26 -7.52
C ASP A 93 -3.05 -4.83 -7.19
N GLU A 94 -2.45 -4.64 -6.00
CA GLU A 94 -1.92 -3.34 -5.60
C GLU A 94 -0.46 -3.07 -6.03
N GLY A 95 0.15 -4.00 -6.74
CA GLY A 95 1.50 -3.81 -7.28
C GLY A 95 2.62 -3.89 -6.24
N ASP A 96 2.49 -4.75 -5.23
CA ASP A 96 3.48 -4.93 -4.17
C ASP A 96 4.25 -6.24 -4.33
N ALA A 97 5.56 -6.18 -4.36
CA ALA A 97 6.38 -7.36 -4.55
C ALA A 97 6.38 -8.28 -3.31
N VAL A 98 5.94 -9.53 -3.47
CA VAL A 98 5.93 -10.55 -2.42
C VAL A 98 6.44 -11.89 -2.96
N LEU A 99 7.33 -12.55 -2.22
CA LEU A 99 7.70 -13.95 -2.42
C LEU A 99 7.10 -14.80 -1.30
N ALA A 100 6.16 -15.66 -1.64
CA ALA A 100 5.58 -16.63 -0.73
C ALA A 100 6.19 -18.02 -0.94
N ILE A 101 6.63 -18.65 0.14
CA ILE A 101 7.21 -20.01 0.15
C ILE A 101 6.34 -20.89 1.03
N GLY A 102 5.73 -21.92 0.44
CA GLY A 102 4.81 -22.81 1.10
C GLY A 102 5.34 -24.23 1.22
N GLY A 103 5.23 -24.83 2.42
CA GLY A 103 5.45 -26.26 2.61
C GLY A 103 4.37 -27.09 1.93
N GLN A 104 4.70 -28.32 1.56
CA GLN A 104 3.78 -29.30 0.99
C GLN A 104 4.02 -30.68 1.61
N VAL A 105 3.04 -31.56 1.55
CA VAL A 105 3.23 -32.97 1.89
C VAL A 105 4.32 -33.61 1.03
N LYS A 106 4.91 -34.70 1.49
CA LYS A 106 5.94 -35.42 0.73
C LYS A 106 5.43 -35.78 -0.66
N ARG A 107 6.33 -35.81 -1.68
CA ARG A 107 5.98 -36.12 -3.07
C ARG A 107 5.20 -37.44 -3.21
N GLY A 108 5.50 -38.44 -2.38
CA GLY A 108 4.77 -39.72 -2.38
C GLY A 108 3.31 -39.60 -1.89
N ASP A 109 2.93 -38.50 -1.24
CA ASP A 109 1.59 -38.24 -0.70
C ASP A 109 0.82 -37.17 -1.48
N LEU A 110 1.44 -36.58 -2.48
CA LEU A 110 0.74 -35.69 -3.42
C LEU A 110 -0.42 -36.43 -4.10
N LEU A 111 -1.51 -35.74 -4.34
CA LEU A 111 -2.75 -36.26 -4.95
C LEU A 111 -3.47 -37.36 -4.13
N LYS A 112 -3.02 -37.64 -2.95
CA LYS A 112 -3.72 -38.51 -1.98
C LYS A 112 -4.51 -37.70 -0.98
N ARG A 113 -5.55 -38.30 -0.39
CA ARG A 113 -6.25 -37.69 0.76
C ARG A 113 -5.42 -37.89 2.04
N ALA A 114 -4.24 -37.29 2.06
CA ALA A 114 -3.35 -37.26 3.22
C ALA A 114 -3.59 -35.98 4.05
N HIS A 115 -3.12 -35.98 5.29
CA HIS A 115 -3.22 -34.81 6.19
C HIS A 115 -2.59 -33.55 5.58
N GLN A 116 -3.36 -32.49 5.47
CA GLN A 116 -2.95 -31.18 4.90
C GLN A 116 -2.49 -31.24 3.43
N SER A 117 -2.84 -32.30 2.68
CA SER A 117 -2.58 -32.36 1.24
C SER A 117 -3.62 -31.54 0.47
N MET A 118 -3.13 -30.63 -0.35
CA MET A 118 -3.96 -29.81 -1.27
C MET A 118 -3.15 -29.43 -2.50
N ASN A 119 -3.82 -29.02 -3.56
CA ASN A 119 -3.16 -28.48 -4.74
C ASN A 119 -2.85 -26.99 -4.50
N ASN A 120 -1.70 -26.72 -3.87
CA ASN A 120 -1.27 -25.38 -3.50
C ASN A 120 -1.15 -24.46 -4.72
N VAL A 121 -0.53 -24.97 -5.80
CA VAL A 121 -0.31 -24.20 -7.03
C VAL A 121 -1.63 -23.79 -7.66
N ALA A 122 -2.54 -24.73 -7.91
CA ALA A 122 -3.83 -24.42 -8.53
C ALA A 122 -4.70 -23.47 -7.68
N MET A 123 -4.52 -23.46 -6.36
CA MET A 123 -5.22 -22.52 -5.48
C MET A 123 -4.70 -21.09 -5.63
N LEU A 124 -3.39 -20.91 -5.75
CA LEU A 124 -2.76 -19.59 -5.72
C LEU A 124 -2.38 -19.05 -7.10
N GLU A 125 -2.33 -19.89 -8.14
CA GLU A 125 -2.01 -19.50 -9.52
C GLU A 125 -2.82 -18.29 -10.03
N PRO A 126 -4.16 -18.23 -9.84
CA PRO A 126 -4.96 -17.13 -10.39
C PRO A 126 -4.76 -15.79 -9.67
N ILE A 127 -4.09 -15.76 -8.52
CA ILE A 127 -3.88 -14.57 -7.70
C ILE A 127 -2.40 -14.21 -7.53
N THR A 128 -1.52 -14.84 -8.30
CA THR A 128 -0.07 -14.59 -8.25
C THR A 128 0.50 -14.48 -9.66
N LYS A 129 1.57 -13.73 -9.80
CA LYS A 129 2.30 -13.60 -11.09
C LYS A 129 3.05 -14.87 -11.47
N TYR A 130 3.40 -15.68 -10.49
CA TYR A 130 4.12 -16.94 -10.67
C TYR A 130 3.73 -17.90 -9.57
N SER A 131 3.42 -19.13 -9.94
CA SER A 131 3.10 -20.20 -8.99
C SER A 131 3.70 -21.51 -9.48
N ALA A 132 4.56 -22.15 -8.67
CA ALA A 132 5.25 -23.39 -9.05
C ALA A 132 5.42 -24.35 -7.88
N GLU A 133 5.50 -25.66 -8.15
CA GLU A 133 5.87 -26.69 -7.18
C GLU A 133 7.24 -27.28 -7.56
N VAL A 134 8.14 -27.36 -6.57
CA VAL A 134 9.51 -27.84 -6.76
C VAL A 134 9.59 -29.34 -6.47
N HIS A 135 10.01 -30.15 -7.46
CA HIS A 135 10.13 -31.61 -7.31
C HIS A 135 11.58 -32.10 -7.17
N ASP A 136 12.56 -31.34 -7.65
CA ASP A 136 13.99 -31.68 -7.51
C ASP A 136 14.67 -30.68 -6.54
N PRO A 137 15.29 -31.15 -5.45
CA PRO A 137 15.95 -30.28 -4.49
C PRO A 137 17.06 -29.42 -5.10
N ASN A 138 17.72 -29.86 -6.18
CA ASN A 138 18.77 -29.09 -6.84
C ASN A 138 18.23 -27.92 -7.69
N THR A 139 16.92 -27.86 -7.95
CA THR A 139 16.29 -26.73 -8.68
C THR A 139 15.75 -25.65 -7.74
N LEU A 140 15.83 -25.83 -6.43
CA LEU A 140 15.31 -24.87 -5.44
C LEU A 140 15.84 -23.46 -5.64
N SER A 141 17.16 -23.30 -5.78
CA SER A 141 17.75 -21.97 -5.88
C SER A 141 17.37 -21.24 -7.16
N GLU A 142 17.28 -21.92 -8.30
CA GLU A 142 16.84 -21.31 -9.56
C GLU A 142 15.36 -20.92 -9.50
N THR A 143 14.53 -21.74 -8.82
CA THR A 143 13.10 -21.43 -8.63
C THR A 143 12.91 -20.23 -7.73
N VAL A 144 13.61 -20.16 -6.59
CA VAL A 144 13.59 -18.98 -5.69
C VAL A 144 14.05 -17.73 -6.44
N ALA A 145 15.18 -17.79 -7.15
CA ALA A 145 15.70 -16.65 -7.89
C ALA A 145 14.74 -16.15 -8.98
N ASN A 146 14.08 -17.06 -9.71
CA ASN A 146 13.10 -16.69 -10.73
C ASN A 146 11.82 -16.10 -10.12
N ALA A 147 11.28 -16.71 -9.05
CA ALA A 147 10.11 -16.21 -8.36
C ALA A 147 10.36 -14.81 -7.76
N TYR A 148 11.52 -14.60 -7.14
CA TYR A 148 11.94 -13.29 -6.61
C TYR A 148 12.01 -12.23 -7.71
N ARG A 149 12.62 -12.56 -8.86
CA ARG A 149 12.71 -11.64 -9.99
C ARG A 149 11.34 -11.32 -10.60
N LEU A 150 10.47 -12.34 -10.72
CA LEU A 150 9.13 -12.16 -11.29
C LEU A 150 8.23 -11.33 -10.35
N ALA A 151 8.37 -11.46 -9.03
CA ALA A 151 7.63 -10.65 -8.08
C ALA A 151 7.87 -9.14 -8.26
N LYS A 152 9.07 -8.73 -8.64
CA LYS A 152 9.44 -7.31 -8.81
C LYS A 152 9.51 -6.84 -10.26
N SER A 153 9.27 -7.72 -11.26
CA SER A 153 9.36 -7.37 -12.68
C SER A 153 8.10 -6.65 -13.17
N SER A 154 8.23 -5.71 -14.12
CA SER A 154 7.13 -4.91 -14.67
C SER A 154 6.30 -4.30 -13.54
N LYS A 155 4.96 -4.39 -13.55
CA LYS A 155 4.15 -4.14 -12.38
C LYS A 155 4.48 -5.19 -11.32
N PRO A 156 4.95 -4.83 -10.11
CA PRO A 156 5.25 -5.79 -9.05
C PRO A 156 4.01 -6.58 -8.61
N GLY A 157 4.20 -7.67 -7.86
CA GLY A 157 3.11 -8.49 -7.34
C GLY A 157 3.63 -9.76 -6.66
N ALA A 158 2.74 -10.65 -6.26
CA ALA A 158 3.11 -11.85 -5.54
C ALA A 158 3.60 -12.98 -6.46
N SER A 159 4.59 -13.72 -5.99
CA SER A 159 5.04 -15.02 -6.53
C SER A 159 4.95 -16.08 -5.44
N PHE A 160 4.62 -17.31 -5.81
CA PHE A 160 4.45 -18.41 -4.87
C PHE A 160 5.26 -19.66 -5.28
N ILE A 161 5.88 -20.32 -4.31
CA ILE A 161 6.58 -21.58 -4.49
C ILE A 161 6.06 -22.60 -3.48
N SER A 162 5.58 -23.75 -3.97
CA SER A 162 5.21 -24.92 -3.17
C SER A 162 6.38 -25.89 -3.10
N ILE A 163 6.79 -26.31 -1.90
CA ILE A 163 7.96 -27.18 -1.72
C ILE A 163 7.59 -28.40 -0.87
N PRO A 164 7.59 -29.63 -1.44
CA PRO A 164 7.37 -30.85 -0.67
C PRO A 164 8.40 -31.03 0.44
N GLN A 165 7.95 -31.51 1.61
CA GLN A 165 8.78 -31.70 2.80
C GLN A 165 10.04 -32.55 2.49
N ASP A 166 9.90 -33.64 1.73
CA ASP A 166 11.03 -34.51 1.38
C ASP A 166 12.01 -33.85 0.41
N VAL A 167 11.61 -32.78 -0.31
CA VAL A 167 12.52 -31.93 -1.11
C VAL A 167 13.33 -31.02 -0.20
N ILE A 168 12.66 -30.41 0.80
CA ILE A 168 13.31 -29.56 1.83
C ILE A 168 14.36 -30.36 2.61
N ASP A 169 14.04 -31.61 2.95
CA ASP A 169 14.88 -32.50 3.74
C ASP A 169 15.95 -33.25 2.92
N SER A 170 15.95 -33.13 1.60
CA SER A 170 16.90 -33.81 0.74
C SER A 170 18.26 -33.13 0.73
N PRO A 171 19.37 -33.89 0.70
CA PRO A 171 20.68 -33.32 0.44
C PRO A 171 20.75 -32.71 -0.98
N VAL A 172 21.49 -31.63 -1.13
CA VAL A 172 21.69 -30.91 -2.39
C VAL A 172 23.18 -30.88 -2.76
N SER A 173 23.45 -30.83 -4.07
CA SER A 173 24.80 -30.79 -4.62
C SER A 173 25.17 -29.45 -5.30
N VAL A 174 24.20 -28.54 -5.39
CA VAL A 174 24.35 -27.22 -6.00
C VAL A 174 24.47 -26.12 -4.95
N LYS A 175 24.98 -24.97 -5.34
CA LYS A 175 25.02 -23.77 -4.49
C LYS A 175 23.91 -22.81 -4.85
N ALA A 176 23.56 -21.95 -3.88
CA ALA A 176 22.62 -20.87 -4.13
C ALA A 176 23.11 -19.91 -5.22
N ILE A 177 22.21 -19.61 -6.15
CA ILE A 177 22.47 -18.67 -7.24
C ILE A 177 22.63 -17.26 -6.66
N LYS A 178 23.64 -16.56 -7.14
CA LYS A 178 23.79 -15.14 -6.82
C LYS A 178 22.82 -14.30 -7.63
N PRO A 179 22.24 -13.22 -7.08
CA PRO A 179 21.37 -12.35 -7.83
C PRO A 179 22.05 -11.83 -9.09
N LEU A 180 21.30 -11.82 -10.16
CA LEU A 180 21.70 -11.14 -11.38
C LEU A 180 21.22 -9.69 -11.29
N SER A 181 22.02 -8.75 -11.78
CA SER A 181 21.56 -7.36 -11.94
C SER A 181 20.30 -7.34 -12.82
N ALA A 182 19.27 -6.64 -12.35
CA ALA A 182 18.06 -6.46 -13.14
C ALA A 182 18.39 -5.76 -14.46
N PRO A 183 17.78 -6.19 -15.59
CA PRO A 183 17.89 -5.44 -16.83
C PRO A 183 17.38 -4.01 -16.60
N LYS A 184 18.14 -3.02 -17.05
CA LYS A 184 17.66 -1.63 -17.05
C LYS A 184 16.76 -1.42 -18.27
N LEU A 185 15.57 -0.91 -18.04
CA LEU A 185 14.71 -0.45 -19.13
C LEU A 185 15.35 0.82 -19.73
N GLY A 186 15.29 0.96 -21.05
CA GLY A 186 15.53 2.24 -21.70
C GLY A 186 14.38 3.19 -21.44
N SER A 187 14.56 4.48 -21.75
CA SER A 187 13.43 5.42 -21.81
C SER A 187 12.46 5.01 -22.92
N ALA A 188 11.27 5.59 -22.89
CA ALA A 188 10.38 5.58 -24.06
C ALA A 188 11.08 6.12 -25.32
N SER A 189 10.54 5.85 -26.50
CA SER A 189 11.16 6.31 -27.74
C SER A 189 11.19 7.85 -27.83
N VAL A 190 12.22 8.39 -28.42
CA VAL A 190 12.34 9.84 -28.65
C VAL A 190 11.15 10.40 -29.42
N LEU A 191 10.55 9.61 -30.32
CA LEU A 191 9.36 10.03 -31.08
C LEU A 191 8.15 10.20 -30.17
N ASP A 192 7.95 9.31 -29.20
CA ASP A 192 6.86 9.36 -28.24
C ASP A 192 7.07 10.50 -27.23
N ILE A 193 8.31 10.70 -26.78
CA ILE A 193 8.67 11.84 -25.91
C ILE A 193 8.39 13.17 -26.62
N ASN A 194 8.78 13.30 -27.88
CA ASN A 194 8.50 14.51 -28.68
C ASN A 194 6.99 14.70 -28.91
N TYR A 195 6.24 13.60 -29.10
CA TYR A 195 4.80 13.66 -29.22
C TYR A 195 4.16 14.21 -27.94
N LEU A 196 4.56 13.69 -26.78
CA LEU A 196 4.08 14.15 -25.47
C LEU A 196 4.45 15.63 -25.25
N ALA A 197 5.67 16.04 -25.58
CA ALA A 197 6.08 17.45 -25.48
C ALA A 197 5.20 18.37 -26.32
N GLN A 198 4.87 17.96 -27.56
CA GLN A 198 3.96 18.71 -28.43
C GLN A 198 2.52 18.72 -27.86
N ALA A 199 2.06 17.59 -27.32
CA ALA A 199 0.73 17.50 -26.69
C ALA A 199 0.61 18.48 -25.51
N ILE A 200 1.61 18.54 -24.63
CA ILE A 200 1.65 19.49 -23.51
C ILE A 200 1.65 20.93 -24.02
N ASN A 201 2.52 21.26 -24.99
CA ASN A 201 2.63 22.63 -25.53
C ASN A 201 1.34 23.12 -26.21
N ASN A 202 0.48 22.22 -26.68
CA ASN A 202 -0.77 22.54 -27.34
C ASN A 202 -1.99 22.43 -26.43
N ALA A 203 -1.84 21.83 -25.24
CA ALA A 203 -2.93 21.65 -24.29
C ALA A 203 -3.31 22.96 -23.60
N VAL A 204 -4.58 23.12 -23.30
CA VAL A 204 -5.12 24.25 -22.53
C VAL A 204 -4.96 23.98 -21.03
N LEU A 205 -5.23 22.77 -20.61
CA LEU A 205 -5.13 22.34 -19.20
C LEU A 205 -4.57 20.91 -19.11
N PRO A 206 -3.24 20.73 -19.32
CA PRO A 206 -2.61 19.46 -19.09
C PRO A 206 -2.52 19.17 -17.60
N VAL A 207 -2.92 17.97 -17.18
CA VAL A 207 -2.93 17.51 -15.78
C VAL A 207 -2.12 16.24 -15.64
N LEU A 208 -1.27 16.14 -14.63
CA LEU A 208 -0.60 14.90 -14.24
C LEU A 208 -1.49 14.11 -13.28
N LEU A 209 -1.73 12.85 -13.59
CA LEU A 209 -2.33 11.86 -12.70
C LEU A 209 -1.26 10.87 -12.25
N LEU A 210 -0.89 10.92 -10.96
CA LEU A 210 0.20 10.13 -10.40
C LEU A 210 -0.36 8.94 -9.62
N GLY A 211 -0.05 7.73 -10.06
CA GLY A 211 -0.42 6.49 -9.37
C GLY A 211 0.70 5.88 -8.55
N ASN A 212 0.44 4.71 -7.95
CA ASN A 212 1.40 3.96 -7.13
C ASN A 212 2.74 3.70 -7.83
N GLY A 213 2.72 3.41 -9.15
CA GLY A 213 3.94 3.18 -9.92
C GLY A 213 4.90 4.37 -9.93
N ALA A 214 4.37 5.59 -9.78
CA ALA A 214 5.18 6.81 -9.69
C ALA A 214 5.80 7.06 -8.31
N SER A 215 5.42 6.29 -7.28
CA SER A 215 5.89 6.45 -5.90
C SER A 215 7.31 5.94 -5.63
N SER A 216 7.98 5.29 -6.60
CA SER A 216 9.37 4.86 -6.45
C SER A 216 10.30 6.08 -6.35
N GLU A 217 11.38 5.96 -5.57
CA GLU A 217 12.33 7.05 -5.30
C GLU A 217 12.80 7.76 -6.59
N GLY A 218 13.21 6.98 -7.60
CA GLY A 218 13.70 7.53 -8.87
C GLY A 218 12.64 8.30 -9.65
N VAL A 219 11.41 7.77 -9.72
CA VAL A 219 10.31 8.40 -10.45
C VAL A 219 9.80 9.61 -9.68
N THR A 220 9.62 9.51 -8.37
CA THR A 220 9.25 10.65 -7.50
C THR A 220 10.23 11.81 -7.68
N ALA A 221 11.54 11.55 -7.66
CA ALA A 221 12.56 12.57 -7.87
C ALA A 221 12.46 13.21 -9.28
N ALA A 222 12.19 12.42 -10.32
CA ALA A 222 12.02 12.93 -11.68
C ALA A 222 10.73 13.77 -11.83
N VAL A 223 9.63 13.36 -11.22
CA VAL A 223 8.37 14.13 -11.17
C VAL A 223 8.61 15.47 -10.46
N ARG A 224 9.25 15.46 -9.29
CA ARG A 224 9.55 16.70 -8.55
C ARG A 224 10.42 17.68 -9.37
N ARG A 225 11.44 17.16 -10.09
CA ARG A 225 12.25 18.00 -11.01
C ARG A 225 11.40 18.60 -12.15
N LEU A 226 10.49 17.81 -12.72
CA LEU A 226 9.58 18.26 -13.76
C LEU A 226 8.67 19.37 -13.24
N LEU A 227 8.04 19.17 -12.09
CA LEU A 227 7.11 20.11 -11.46
C LEU A 227 7.81 21.40 -11.01
N ASP A 228 9.04 21.32 -10.50
CA ASP A 228 9.82 22.49 -10.14
C ASP A 228 10.09 23.39 -11.35
N ALA A 229 10.35 22.79 -12.50
CA ALA A 229 10.67 23.51 -13.73
C ALA A 229 9.44 24.03 -14.50
N VAL A 230 8.27 23.36 -14.43
CA VAL A 230 7.13 23.63 -15.34
C VAL A 230 5.79 23.86 -14.63
N LYS A 231 5.69 23.59 -13.32
CA LYS A 231 4.48 23.86 -12.51
C LYS A 231 3.16 23.33 -13.12
N LEU A 232 3.17 22.09 -13.62
CA LEU A 232 1.94 21.45 -14.11
C LEU A 232 1.00 21.10 -12.94
N PRO A 233 -0.32 21.23 -13.11
CA PRO A 233 -1.27 20.79 -12.09
C PRO A 233 -1.26 19.25 -11.93
N VAL A 234 -1.33 18.79 -10.70
CA VAL A 234 -1.18 17.39 -10.31
C VAL A 234 -2.35 16.91 -9.47
N VAL A 235 -2.77 15.67 -9.75
CA VAL A 235 -3.65 14.86 -8.92
C VAL A 235 -2.92 13.57 -8.58
N GLU A 236 -2.90 13.18 -7.32
CA GLU A 236 -2.40 11.88 -6.88
C GLU A 236 -3.54 10.90 -6.68
N THR A 237 -3.31 9.60 -6.93
CA THR A 237 -4.18 8.57 -6.34
C THR A 237 -3.91 8.47 -4.84
N PHE A 238 -4.77 7.77 -4.10
CA PHE A 238 -4.51 7.53 -2.67
C PHE A 238 -3.18 6.78 -2.45
N GLN A 239 -2.82 5.86 -3.35
CA GLN A 239 -1.56 5.11 -3.27
C GLN A 239 -0.35 5.91 -3.79
N GLY A 240 -0.58 6.97 -4.56
CA GLY A 240 0.43 7.93 -4.99
C GLY A 240 0.78 9.01 -3.95
N ALA A 241 0.21 8.93 -2.75
CA ALA A 241 0.38 9.94 -1.71
C ALA A 241 1.85 10.26 -1.41
N GLY A 242 2.20 11.54 -1.40
CA GLY A 242 3.52 12.04 -1.04
C GLY A 242 4.52 12.13 -2.19
N ILE A 243 4.11 11.90 -3.44
CA ILE A 243 4.96 12.15 -4.61
C ILE A 243 5.25 13.65 -4.75
N VAL A 244 4.23 14.49 -4.55
CA VAL A 244 4.40 15.95 -4.52
C VAL A 244 4.99 16.37 -3.18
N SER A 245 6.10 17.13 -3.21
CA SER A 245 6.74 17.63 -1.99
C SER A 245 6.02 18.85 -1.42
N ARG A 246 6.31 19.18 -0.16
CA ARG A 246 5.73 20.33 0.55
C ARG A 246 5.93 21.65 -0.20
N GLU A 247 7.09 21.86 -0.80
CA GLU A 247 7.44 23.09 -1.51
C GLU A 247 6.66 23.25 -2.82
N LEU A 248 6.16 22.15 -3.38
CA LEU A 248 5.41 22.14 -4.64
C LEU A 248 3.89 22.13 -4.42
N GLU A 249 3.43 21.86 -3.19
CA GLU A 249 2.00 21.69 -2.89
C GLU A 249 1.15 22.86 -3.37
N ASP A 250 1.46 24.07 -2.92
CA ASP A 250 0.64 25.25 -3.18
C ASP A 250 0.54 25.63 -4.66
N GLU A 251 1.54 25.28 -5.46
CA GLU A 251 1.57 25.65 -6.87
C GLU A 251 1.02 24.55 -7.79
N THR A 252 1.17 23.27 -7.40
CA THR A 252 0.93 22.17 -8.34
C THR A 252 -0.11 21.15 -7.88
N PHE A 253 -0.31 20.93 -6.58
CA PHE A 253 -1.13 19.84 -6.07
C PHE A 253 -2.59 20.23 -5.88
N PHE A 254 -3.53 19.42 -6.42
CA PHE A 254 -4.98 19.64 -6.35
C PHE A 254 -5.75 18.50 -5.69
N GLY A 255 -5.10 17.73 -4.84
CA GLY A 255 -5.72 16.68 -4.03
C GLY A 255 -5.52 15.29 -4.56
N ARG A 256 -6.14 14.34 -3.87
CA ARG A 256 -6.07 12.91 -4.18
C ARG A 256 -7.42 12.39 -4.62
N VAL A 257 -7.39 11.35 -5.45
CA VAL A 257 -8.55 10.60 -5.92
C VAL A 257 -8.38 9.11 -5.59
N GLY A 258 -9.48 8.40 -5.32
CA GLY A 258 -9.42 6.97 -4.98
C GLY A 258 -10.77 6.35 -4.68
N LEU A 259 -11.60 6.99 -3.89
CA LEU A 259 -12.92 6.49 -3.53
C LEU A 259 -13.90 7.66 -3.39
N PHE A 260 -15.09 7.49 -3.95
CA PHE A 260 -16.12 8.52 -4.14
C PHE A 260 -15.68 9.66 -5.06
N ARG A 261 -16.65 10.24 -5.74
CA ARG A 261 -16.47 11.38 -6.65
C ARG A 261 -16.49 12.72 -5.93
N ASN A 262 -16.32 13.79 -6.70
CA ASN A 262 -16.42 15.19 -6.27
C ASN A 262 -15.34 15.59 -5.25
N GLN A 263 -14.18 14.98 -5.38
CA GLN A 263 -12.95 15.47 -4.78
C GLN A 263 -12.37 16.59 -5.66
N PRO A 264 -11.54 17.48 -5.12
CA PRO A 264 -10.89 18.52 -5.93
C PRO A 264 -10.16 18.00 -7.16
N GLY A 265 -9.48 16.85 -7.00
CA GLY A 265 -8.80 16.17 -8.10
C GLY A 265 -9.75 15.70 -9.21
N ASP A 266 -10.96 15.23 -8.85
CA ASP A 266 -11.97 14.84 -9.85
C ASP A 266 -12.38 16.01 -10.73
N MET A 267 -12.59 17.18 -10.12
CA MET A 267 -12.98 18.39 -10.84
C MET A 267 -11.88 18.85 -11.80
N LEU A 268 -10.63 18.75 -11.36
CA LEU A 268 -9.49 19.08 -12.20
C LEU A 268 -9.37 18.10 -13.38
N LEU A 269 -9.46 16.80 -13.13
CA LEU A 269 -9.39 15.75 -14.16
C LEU A 269 -10.54 15.87 -15.17
N LYS A 270 -11.77 16.13 -14.71
CA LYS A 270 -12.93 16.34 -15.58
C LYS A 270 -12.78 17.55 -16.49
N ARG A 271 -12.03 18.58 -16.08
CA ARG A 271 -11.78 19.81 -16.86
C ARG A 271 -10.57 19.70 -17.77
N ALA A 272 -9.67 18.73 -17.53
CA ALA A 272 -8.45 18.55 -18.30
C ALA A 272 -8.74 18.24 -19.78
N ASP A 273 -8.04 18.89 -20.70
CA ASP A 273 -8.04 18.51 -22.12
C ASP A 273 -6.93 17.50 -22.44
N LEU A 274 -5.96 17.33 -21.54
CA LEU A 274 -4.91 16.32 -21.60
C LEU A 274 -4.61 15.78 -20.20
N VAL A 275 -4.77 14.48 -19.99
CA VAL A 275 -4.34 13.78 -18.78
C VAL A 275 -3.10 12.96 -19.08
N ILE A 276 -2.04 13.19 -18.31
CA ILE A 276 -0.79 12.42 -18.39
C ILE A 276 -0.75 11.52 -17.18
N ALA A 277 -1.07 10.25 -17.38
CA ALA A 277 -1.09 9.24 -16.33
C ALA A 277 0.31 8.62 -16.18
N ILE A 278 0.91 8.76 -14.99
CA ILE A 278 2.26 8.27 -14.70
C ILE A 278 2.20 7.21 -13.62
N GLY A 279 2.57 5.96 -13.97
CA GLY A 279 2.50 4.84 -13.04
C GLY A 279 1.11 4.66 -12.42
N TYR A 280 0.06 4.98 -13.17
CA TYR A 280 -1.34 4.90 -12.75
C TYR A 280 -1.95 3.58 -13.19
N ASP A 281 -2.57 2.89 -12.23
CA ASP A 281 -3.36 1.69 -12.49
C ASP A 281 -4.84 2.00 -12.28
N PRO A 282 -5.74 1.66 -13.24
CA PRO A 282 -7.19 1.87 -13.09
C PRO A 282 -7.81 1.23 -11.84
N ILE A 283 -7.18 0.20 -11.25
CA ILE A 283 -7.63 -0.41 -9.98
C ILE A 283 -7.54 0.58 -8.81
N GLU A 284 -6.66 1.57 -8.88
CA GLU A 284 -6.51 2.59 -7.84
C GLU A 284 -7.70 3.58 -7.83
N TYR A 285 -8.19 3.94 -9.01
CA TYR A 285 -9.36 4.78 -9.18
C TYR A 285 -9.89 4.67 -10.61
N GLU A 286 -10.99 3.99 -10.81
CA GLU A 286 -11.54 3.69 -12.14
C GLU A 286 -11.75 4.94 -13.00
N ALA A 287 -11.30 4.91 -14.24
CA ALA A 287 -11.39 6.05 -15.16
C ALA A 287 -12.84 6.51 -15.42
N ARG A 288 -13.84 5.63 -15.30
CA ARG A 288 -15.26 6.02 -15.38
C ARG A 288 -15.67 7.10 -14.36
N ASN A 289 -14.92 7.25 -13.27
CA ASN A 289 -15.21 8.24 -12.24
C ASN A 289 -14.77 9.65 -12.64
N TRP A 290 -13.66 9.79 -13.37
CA TRP A 290 -13.10 11.08 -13.74
C TRP A 290 -13.17 11.39 -15.25
N ASN A 291 -13.37 10.40 -16.12
CA ASN A 291 -13.47 10.54 -17.58
C ASN A 291 -14.79 9.96 -18.14
N ALA A 292 -15.90 10.10 -17.41
CA ALA A 292 -17.20 9.56 -17.81
C ALA A 292 -17.69 10.09 -19.16
N GLU A 293 -17.33 11.31 -19.55
CA GLU A 293 -17.71 11.95 -20.81
C GLU A 293 -16.75 11.63 -21.96
N ILE A 294 -15.66 10.88 -21.70
CA ILE A 294 -14.63 10.49 -22.67
C ILE A 294 -14.08 11.73 -23.41
N SER A 295 -13.86 12.79 -22.67
CA SER A 295 -13.46 14.10 -23.21
C SER A 295 -11.96 14.37 -23.14
N ALA A 296 -11.26 13.77 -22.19
CA ALA A 296 -9.83 13.97 -22.00
C ALA A 296 -9.02 13.12 -23.00
N ARG A 297 -7.99 13.73 -23.61
CA ARG A 297 -6.91 13.00 -24.25
C ARG A 297 -6.04 12.38 -23.17
N ILE A 298 -5.67 11.11 -23.31
CA ILE A 298 -4.89 10.39 -22.30
C ILE A 298 -3.56 9.95 -22.89
N ILE A 299 -2.46 10.26 -22.21
CA ILE A 299 -1.13 9.76 -22.52
C ILE A 299 -0.59 9.06 -21.26
N VAL A 300 -0.08 7.84 -21.43
CA VAL A 300 0.45 7.02 -20.33
C VAL A 300 1.98 7.04 -20.35
N ILE A 301 2.59 7.13 -19.17
CA ILE A 301 4.02 6.86 -18.95
C ILE A 301 4.10 5.74 -17.91
N ASP A 302 4.56 4.56 -18.35
CA ASP A 302 4.62 3.39 -17.48
C ASP A 302 5.73 2.41 -17.91
N VAL A 303 5.93 1.35 -17.12
CA VAL A 303 6.85 0.24 -17.41
C VAL A 303 6.21 -0.85 -18.28
N GLU A 304 4.88 -0.88 -18.37
CA GLU A 304 4.11 -1.84 -19.16
C GLU A 304 2.88 -1.18 -19.81
N GLN A 305 2.25 -1.86 -20.73
CA GLN A 305 1.06 -1.37 -21.43
C GLN A 305 -0.12 -1.30 -20.45
N ALA A 306 -0.93 -0.24 -20.61
CA ALA A 306 -2.15 -0.05 -19.84
C ALA A 306 -3.23 -1.07 -20.20
N GLU A 307 -4.01 -1.50 -19.23
CA GLU A 307 -5.28 -2.15 -19.47
C GLU A 307 -6.30 -1.11 -19.95
N ILE A 308 -6.90 -1.36 -21.11
CA ILE A 308 -7.84 -0.42 -21.73
C ILE A 308 -9.30 -0.80 -21.45
N ASP A 309 -10.11 0.22 -21.21
CA ASP A 309 -11.57 0.08 -21.11
C ASP A 309 -12.30 1.18 -21.91
N THR A 310 -13.62 1.28 -21.77
CA THR A 310 -14.43 2.30 -22.45
C THR A 310 -14.01 3.73 -22.09
N TYR A 311 -13.55 3.96 -20.87
CA TYR A 311 -13.24 5.29 -20.32
C TYR A 311 -11.73 5.58 -20.28
N PHE A 312 -10.90 4.54 -20.42
CA PHE A 312 -9.44 4.64 -20.42
C PHE A 312 -8.85 4.11 -21.72
N GLN A 313 -8.68 5.00 -22.67
CA GLN A 313 -8.15 4.69 -24.02
C GLN A 313 -6.99 5.63 -24.33
N PRO A 314 -5.76 5.30 -23.90
CA PRO A 314 -4.60 6.13 -24.18
C PRO A 314 -4.37 6.33 -25.69
N GLU A 315 -4.24 7.59 -26.12
CA GLU A 315 -3.86 7.88 -27.51
C GLU A 315 -2.38 7.58 -27.78
N ARG A 316 -1.58 7.53 -26.70
CA ARG A 316 -0.15 7.20 -26.74
C ARG A 316 0.31 6.62 -25.42
N GLU A 317 1.17 5.61 -25.49
CA GLU A 317 1.79 4.99 -24.32
C GLU A 317 3.32 5.11 -24.43
N LEU A 318 3.94 5.72 -23.44
CA LEU A 318 5.39 5.88 -23.32
C LEU A 318 5.91 4.80 -22.38
N ILE A 319 6.21 3.63 -22.95
CA ILE A 319 6.64 2.46 -22.18
C ILE A 319 8.16 2.42 -22.04
N GLY A 320 8.63 2.33 -20.80
CA GLY A 320 10.06 2.27 -20.48
C GLY A 320 10.36 2.69 -19.03
N ASP A 321 11.62 3.07 -18.77
CA ASP A 321 12.00 3.67 -17.51
C ASP A 321 11.34 5.04 -17.38
N MET A 322 10.41 5.16 -16.46
CA MET A 322 9.60 6.37 -16.25
C MET A 322 10.47 7.57 -15.86
N ALA A 323 11.42 7.37 -14.93
CA ALA A 323 12.30 8.45 -14.47
C ALA A 323 13.16 9.01 -15.62
N HIS A 324 13.77 8.12 -16.38
CA HIS A 324 14.58 8.50 -17.55
C HIS A 324 13.72 9.14 -18.65
N THR A 325 12.50 8.65 -18.86
CA THR A 325 11.53 9.25 -19.81
C THR A 325 11.18 10.69 -19.41
N LEU A 326 10.89 10.93 -18.13
CA LEU A 326 10.61 12.27 -17.61
C LEU A 326 11.82 13.21 -17.70
N ASP A 327 13.02 12.72 -17.41
CA ASP A 327 14.26 13.50 -17.53
C ASP A 327 14.55 13.92 -18.98
N LEU A 328 14.19 13.07 -19.95
CA LEU A 328 14.31 13.40 -21.39
C LEU A 328 13.16 14.30 -21.89
N LEU A 329 11.99 14.25 -21.26
CA LEU A 329 10.85 15.14 -21.58
C LEU A 329 11.12 16.57 -21.11
N LEU A 330 11.72 16.73 -19.93
CA LEU A 330 11.89 18.02 -19.28
C LEU A 330 12.52 19.10 -20.18
N PRO A 331 13.63 18.89 -20.90
CA PRO A 331 14.20 19.88 -21.81
C PRO A 331 13.25 20.32 -22.92
N ALA A 332 12.37 19.43 -23.38
CA ALA A 332 11.47 19.69 -24.51
C ALA A 332 10.23 20.54 -24.13
N ILE A 333 9.91 20.60 -22.83
CA ILE A 333 8.79 21.41 -22.32
C ILE A 333 9.26 22.55 -21.41
N LYS A 334 10.56 22.70 -21.23
CA LYS A 334 11.13 23.79 -20.42
C LYS A 334 10.71 25.16 -21.00
N GLY A 335 10.05 25.95 -20.17
CA GLY A 335 9.50 27.25 -20.58
C GLY A 335 8.04 27.18 -21.03
N TYR A 336 7.40 26.01 -20.96
CA TYR A 336 5.94 25.93 -21.08
C TYR A 336 5.29 26.71 -19.93
N GLU A 337 4.28 27.47 -20.26
CA GLU A 337 3.43 28.18 -19.32
C GLU A 337 1.96 27.86 -19.60
N LEU A 338 1.22 27.60 -18.54
CA LEU A 338 -0.24 27.46 -18.65
C LEU A 338 -0.88 28.72 -19.22
N PRO A 339 -1.88 28.59 -20.11
CA PRO A 339 -2.70 29.70 -20.56
C PRO A 339 -3.34 30.45 -19.37
N GLU A 340 -3.55 31.78 -19.52
CA GLU A 340 -4.04 32.62 -18.43
C GLU A 340 -5.41 32.17 -17.90
N GLY A 341 -6.32 31.77 -18.80
CA GLY A 341 -7.62 31.22 -18.36
C GLY A 341 -7.52 29.95 -17.52
N SER A 342 -6.51 29.11 -17.77
CA SER A 342 -6.23 27.93 -16.95
C SER A 342 -5.65 28.31 -15.59
N LYS A 343 -4.75 29.30 -15.55
CA LYS A 343 -4.23 29.83 -14.27
C LYS A 343 -5.34 30.39 -13.39
N GLU A 344 -6.26 31.17 -14.00
CA GLU A 344 -7.43 31.71 -13.29
C GLU A 344 -8.35 30.61 -12.76
N TYR A 345 -8.63 29.60 -13.57
CA TYR A 345 -9.42 28.44 -13.15
C TYR A 345 -8.77 27.72 -11.96
N LEU A 346 -7.47 27.38 -12.05
CA LEU A 346 -6.73 26.70 -10.99
C LEU A 346 -6.70 27.52 -9.70
N LYS A 347 -6.53 28.84 -9.79
CA LYS A 347 -6.62 29.74 -8.63
C LYS A 347 -8.02 29.72 -8.00
N GLY A 348 -9.06 29.74 -8.82
CA GLY A 348 -10.44 29.63 -8.36
C GLY A 348 -10.70 28.28 -7.67
N LEU A 349 -10.24 27.18 -8.28
CA LEU A 349 -10.37 25.84 -7.69
C LEU A 349 -9.66 25.75 -6.35
N ARG A 350 -8.44 26.25 -6.20
CA ARG A 350 -7.69 26.27 -4.95
C ARG A 350 -8.39 27.05 -3.85
N ASN A 351 -8.82 28.29 -4.15
CA ASN A 351 -9.59 29.09 -3.19
C ASN A 351 -10.85 28.37 -2.72
N ASN A 352 -11.52 27.65 -3.61
CA ASN A 352 -12.71 26.89 -3.26
C ASN A 352 -12.40 25.67 -2.40
N ILE A 353 -11.27 24.98 -2.66
CA ILE A 353 -10.80 23.86 -1.84
C ILE A 353 -10.53 24.33 -0.40
N GLU A 354 -9.82 25.43 -0.24
CA GLU A 354 -9.49 26.02 1.06
C GLU A 354 -10.74 26.46 1.83
N ASN A 355 -11.71 27.09 1.14
CA ASN A 355 -12.95 27.54 1.77
C ASN A 355 -13.96 26.43 2.08
N VAL A 356 -13.96 25.33 1.33
CA VAL A 356 -14.92 24.23 1.53
C VAL A 356 -14.63 23.44 2.79
N SER A 357 -13.37 23.23 3.14
CA SER A 357 -13.00 22.50 4.36
C SER A 357 -13.46 23.20 5.64
N ASP A 358 -13.58 24.55 5.61
CA ASP A 358 -13.96 25.34 6.80
C ASP A 358 -15.47 25.58 6.95
N VAL A 359 -16.26 25.44 5.89
CA VAL A 359 -17.66 25.91 5.87
C VAL A 359 -18.71 24.81 5.91
N LYS A 360 -18.35 23.56 5.54
CA LYS A 360 -19.36 22.49 5.35
C LYS A 360 -19.49 21.48 6.49
N PHE A 361 -18.51 21.36 7.39
CA PHE A 361 -18.55 20.39 8.46
C PHE A 361 -18.81 21.06 9.81
N ASP A 362 -19.84 20.59 10.52
CA ASP A 362 -20.08 20.97 11.90
C ASP A 362 -19.20 20.13 12.82
N ARG A 363 -18.10 20.73 13.27
CA ARG A 363 -17.13 20.06 14.16
C ARG A 363 -17.60 19.95 15.62
N ASP A 364 -18.75 20.55 15.98
CA ASP A 364 -19.32 20.42 17.32
C ASP A 364 -19.88 19.01 17.53
N SER A 365 -19.03 18.12 18.01
CA SER A 365 -19.41 16.75 18.32
C SER A 365 -20.14 16.62 19.65
N ALA A 366 -20.97 15.58 19.78
CA ALA A 366 -21.58 15.22 21.05
C ALA A 366 -20.51 14.95 22.12
N HIS A 367 -20.84 15.18 23.39
CA HIS A 367 -19.92 14.93 24.49
C HIS A 367 -19.37 13.48 24.45
N GLY A 368 -18.07 13.34 24.51
CA GLY A 368 -17.38 12.05 24.46
C GLY A 368 -17.06 11.54 23.07
N LEU A 369 -17.37 12.29 22.00
CA LEU A 369 -17.03 11.96 20.63
C LEU A 369 -16.06 12.99 20.03
N VAL A 370 -15.26 12.59 19.06
CA VAL A 370 -14.29 13.44 18.36
C VAL A 370 -14.57 13.46 16.86
N HIS A 371 -14.61 14.63 16.25
CA HIS A 371 -14.83 14.76 14.81
C HIS A 371 -13.59 14.33 14.03
N PRO A 372 -13.74 13.63 12.86
CA PRO A 372 -12.61 13.18 12.02
C PRO A 372 -11.57 14.25 11.70
N LEU A 373 -12.00 15.45 11.33
CA LEU A 373 -11.07 16.55 11.02
C LEU A 373 -10.28 17.04 12.23
N ASP A 374 -10.84 17.01 13.43
CA ASP A 374 -10.12 17.36 14.66
C ASP A 374 -9.01 16.37 14.97
N LEU A 375 -9.26 15.07 14.70
CA LEU A 375 -8.22 14.05 14.81
C LEU A 375 -7.12 14.26 13.77
N ILE A 376 -7.50 14.54 12.53
CA ILE A 376 -6.55 14.75 11.43
C ILE A 376 -5.69 15.98 11.67
N ASP A 377 -6.26 17.09 12.14
CA ASP A 377 -5.51 18.31 12.46
C ASP A 377 -4.44 18.02 13.53
N VAL A 378 -4.83 17.35 14.63
CA VAL A 378 -3.89 16.96 15.69
C VAL A 378 -2.82 15.98 15.18
N LEU A 379 -3.20 15.01 14.35
CA LEU A 379 -2.25 14.09 13.73
C LEU A 379 -1.26 14.84 12.84
N GLN A 380 -1.74 15.77 12.01
CA GLN A 380 -0.90 16.55 11.09
C GLN A 380 0.13 17.41 11.83
N GLU A 381 -0.27 18.00 12.97
CA GLU A 381 0.62 18.83 13.81
C GLU A 381 1.69 18.02 14.54
N ASN A 382 1.43 16.73 14.81
CA ASN A 382 2.30 15.87 15.61
C ASN A 382 3.02 14.77 14.78
N THR A 383 2.87 14.77 13.44
CA THR A 383 3.52 13.83 12.54
C THR A 383 4.59 14.56 11.72
N THR A 384 5.80 14.03 11.68
CA THR A 384 6.89 14.52 10.82
C THR A 384 6.87 13.81 9.46
N ASP A 385 7.47 14.41 8.44
CA ASP A 385 7.42 13.87 7.07
C ASP A 385 8.14 12.51 6.94
N ASP A 386 9.08 12.21 7.83
CA ASP A 386 9.80 10.93 7.88
C ASP A 386 9.06 9.81 8.62
N MET A 387 7.97 10.12 9.34
CA MET A 387 7.12 9.11 9.95
C MET A 387 6.29 8.38 8.89
N THR A 388 6.07 7.08 9.10
CA THR A 388 5.13 6.32 8.29
C THR A 388 3.76 6.34 8.95
N VAL A 389 2.73 6.58 8.14
CA VAL A 389 1.33 6.48 8.54
C VAL A 389 0.67 5.36 7.74
N THR A 390 0.15 4.34 8.42
CA THR A 390 -0.58 3.24 7.80
C THR A 390 -2.07 3.39 8.11
N VAL A 391 -2.92 3.22 7.10
CA VAL A 391 -4.36 3.46 7.23
C VAL A 391 -5.12 2.23 6.75
N ASP A 392 -5.97 1.70 7.63
CA ASP A 392 -6.89 0.61 7.32
C ASP A 392 -8.09 1.09 6.48
N VAL A 393 -8.92 0.18 6.01
CA VAL A 393 -10.10 0.48 5.19
C VAL A 393 -11.33 0.68 6.07
N GLY A 394 -12.10 1.73 5.79
CA GLY A 394 -13.29 2.14 6.52
C GLY A 394 -13.59 3.63 6.33
N SER A 395 -14.52 4.20 7.07
CA SER A 395 -14.83 5.64 6.98
C SER A 395 -13.61 6.52 7.24
N HIS A 396 -12.79 6.17 8.23
CA HIS A 396 -11.52 6.85 8.54
C HIS A 396 -10.55 6.91 7.34
N TYR A 397 -10.56 5.89 6.48
CA TYR A 397 -9.74 5.83 5.28
C TYR A 397 -10.02 7.01 4.33
N ILE A 398 -11.31 7.32 4.08
CA ILE A 398 -11.71 8.41 3.19
C ILE A 398 -11.29 9.76 3.78
N TRP A 399 -11.54 9.96 5.08
CA TRP A 399 -11.13 11.17 5.79
C TRP A 399 -9.61 11.37 5.74
N MET A 400 -8.83 10.34 6.07
CA MET A 400 -7.37 10.39 6.04
C MET A 400 -6.84 10.63 4.61
N ALA A 401 -7.37 9.93 3.61
CA ALA A 401 -6.91 10.07 2.23
C ALA A 401 -7.16 11.47 1.66
N ARG A 402 -8.25 12.14 2.06
CA ARG A 402 -8.62 13.47 1.57
C ARG A 402 -7.93 14.61 2.31
N TYR A 403 -7.76 14.48 3.62
CA TYR A 403 -7.39 15.62 4.47
C TYR A 403 -6.01 15.50 5.12
N PHE A 404 -5.50 14.29 5.36
CA PHE A 404 -4.15 14.13 5.90
C PHE A 404 -3.10 14.35 4.81
N LYS A 405 -2.20 15.30 5.03
CA LYS A 405 -1.13 15.66 4.08
C LYS A 405 0.09 14.76 4.29
N SER A 406 0.69 14.33 3.19
CA SER A 406 1.94 13.56 3.16
C SER A 406 2.83 14.12 2.07
N TYR A 407 4.13 14.22 2.33
CA TYR A 407 5.10 14.86 1.45
C TYR A 407 6.29 13.97 1.11
N GLU A 408 6.30 12.74 1.63
CA GLU A 408 7.26 11.72 1.26
C GLU A 408 6.54 10.49 0.70
N ALA A 409 6.92 10.09 -0.50
CA ALA A 409 6.35 8.91 -1.16
C ALA A 409 6.56 7.65 -0.30
N ARG A 410 5.55 6.77 -0.27
CA ARG A 410 5.58 5.54 0.52
C ARG A 410 5.68 5.76 2.04
N HIS A 411 5.21 6.91 2.53
CA HIS A 411 5.08 7.21 3.97
C HIS A 411 3.62 7.29 4.42
N LEU A 412 2.67 7.45 3.52
CA LEU A 412 1.24 7.32 3.79
C LEU A 412 0.70 6.13 2.98
N LEU A 413 0.34 5.04 3.67
CA LEU A 413 0.01 3.77 3.03
C LEU A 413 -1.48 3.47 3.11
N PHE A 414 -2.08 3.20 1.95
CA PHE A 414 -3.48 2.80 1.78
C PHE A 414 -3.60 1.51 0.98
N SER A 415 -4.60 0.67 1.30
CA SER A 415 -5.07 -0.42 0.44
C SER A 415 -6.22 0.08 -0.41
N ASN A 416 -5.97 0.50 -1.64
CA ASN A 416 -6.99 1.11 -2.49
C ASN A 416 -7.52 0.17 -3.59
N GLY A 417 -6.69 -0.71 -4.13
CA GLY A 417 -7.12 -1.65 -5.16
C GLY A 417 -8.11 -2.68 -4.62
N MET A 418 -7.69 -3.45 -3.62
CA MET A 418 -8.54 -4.49 -3.01
C MET A 418 -9.34 -4.01 -1.80
N GLN A 419 -9.01 -2.87 -1.24
CA GLN A 419 -9.63 -2.32 -0.02
C GLN A 419 -9.72 -3.34 1.13
N THR A 420 -8.58 -3.96 1.42
CA THR A 420 -8.49 -5.08 2.35
C THR A 420 -8.44 -4.60 3.80
N LEU A 421 -9.40 -5.09 4.61
CA LEU A 421 -9.47 -4.82 6.05
C LEU A 421 -8.34 -5.51 6.82
N GLY A 422 -7.84 -4.86 7.87
CA GLY A 422 -6.86 -5.42 8.79
C GLY A 422 -5.40 -5.26 8.36
N VAL A 423 -5.11 -4.42 7.35
CA VAL A 423 -3.75 -4.22 6.84
C VAL A 423 -2.92 -3.26 7.68
N ALA A 424 -3.54 -2.30 8.38
CA ALA A 424 -2.84 -1.18 8.99
C ALA A 424 -1.80 -1.60 10.03
N LEU A 425 -2.16 -2.43 11.01
CA LEU A 425 -1.24 -2.87 12.06
C LEU A 425 -0.10 -3.76 11.52
N PRO A 426 -0.35 -4.78 10.67
CA PRO A 426 0.72 -5.52 10.00
C PRO A 426 1.68 -4.64 9.18
N TRP A 427 1.15 -3.67 8.44
CA TRP A 427 1.99 -2.73 7.70
C TRP A 427 2.82 -1.84 8.61
N ALA A 428 2.25 -1.38 9.73
CA ALA A 428 2.96 -0.60 10.74
C ALA A 428 4.13 -1.39 11.36
N ILE A 429 3.94 -2.70 11.61
CA ILE A 429 5.01 -3.58 12.09
C ILE A 429 6.18 -3.58 11.09
N SER A 430 5.91 -3.80 9.81
CA SER A 430 6.97 -3.79 8.79
C SER A 430 7.60 -2.41 8.60
N ALA A 431 6.80 -1.34 8.64
CA ALA A 431 7.33 0.02 8.55
C ALA A 431 8.29 0.33 9.71
N ALA A 432 7.95 -0.08 10.93
CA ALA A 432 8.80 0.09 12.12
C ALA A 432 10.11 -0.72 12.03
N LEU A 433 10.05 -1.94 11.47
CA LEU A 433 11.24 -2.75 11.22
C LEU A 433 12.16 -2.15 10.15
N LEU A 434 11.58 -1.60 9.07
CA LEU A 434 12.33 -1.02 7.95
C LEU A 434 12.88 0.38 8.25
N ARG A 435 12.22 1.14 9.14
CA ARG A 435 12.55 2.51 9.53
C ARG A 435 12.73 2.63 11.04
N PRO A 436 13.72 1.93 11.63
CA PRO A 436 13.83 1.76 13.09
C PRO A 436 14.10 3.06 13.87
N ASN A 437 14.48 4.13 13.18
CA ASN A 437 14.79 5.43 13.80
C ASN A 437 13.60 6.39 13.82
N THR A 438 12.44 5.98 13.29
CA THR A 438 11.23 6.80 13.24
C THR A 438 10.07 6.07 13.92
N LYS A 439 9.12 6.83 14.45
CA LYS A 439 7.88 6.27 14.98
C LYS A 439 6.90 6.03 13.84
N VAL A 440 6.01 5.07 14.03
CA VAL A 440 4.96 4.74 13.07
C VAL A 440 3.60 5.05 13.69
N ILE A 441 2.77 5.78 12.94
CA ILE A 441 1.36 5.97 13.27
C ILE A 441 0.55 4.99 12.45
N SER A 442 -0.39 4.31 13.08
CA SER A 442 -1.30 3.37 12.41
C SER A 442 -2.73 3.73 12.76
N VAL A 443 -3.61 3.81 11.77
CA VAL A 443 -5.01 4.21 11.96
C VAL A 443 -5.93 3.11 11.43
N SER A 444 -6.88 2.67 12.25
CA SER A 444 -7.92 1.73 11.83
C SER A 444 -9.28 2.11 12.42
N GLY A 445 -10.35 1.62 11.82
CA GLY A 445 -11.63 1.50 12.53
C GLY A 445 -11.57 0.32 13.50
N ASP A 446 -12.49 0.29 14.44
CA ASP A 446 -12.61 -0.81 15.41
C ASP A 446 -12.86 -2.16 14.72
N GLY A 447 -13.71 -2.19 13.69
CA GLY A 447 -13.93 -3.38 12.87
C GLY A 447 -12.66 -3.84 12.13
N GLY A 448 -11.96 -2.94 11.46
CA GLY A 448 -10.71 -3.25 10.74
C GLY A 448 -9.60 -3.73 11.67
N PHE A 449 -9.43 -3.08 12.82
CA PHE A 449 -8.46 -3.52 13.83
C PHE A 449 -8.66 -4.98 14.24
N LEU A 450 -9.90 -5.41 14.46
CA LEU A 450 -10.21 -6.78 14.91
C LEU A 450 -9.85 -7.86 13.89
N PHE A 451 -9.58 -7.54 12.61
CA PHE A 451 -9.05 -8.50 11.63
C PHE A 451 -7.59 -8.88 11.87
N SER A 452 -6.81 -8.01 12.52
CA SER A 452 -5.39 -8.21 12.78
C SER A 452 -4.95 -7.87 14.21
N ALA A 453 -5.91 -7.68 15.12
CA ALA A 453 -5.68 -7.24 16.50
C ALA A 453 -4.65 -8.11 17.26
N GLN A 454 -4.59 -9.42 16.97
CA GLN A 454 -3.64 -10.35 17.58
C GLN A 454 -2.17 -10.03 17.24
N GLU A 455 -1.90 -9.25 16.18
CA GLU A 455 -0.53 -8.82 15.84
C GLU A 455 0.02 -7.76 16.81
N LEU A 456 -0.82 -7.27 17.72
CA LEU A 456 -0.34 -6.46 18.84
C LEU A 456 0.69 -7.25 19.68
N GLU A 457 0.54 -8.58 19.81
CA GLU A 457 1.56 -9.45 20.43
C GLU A 457 2.89 -9.37 19.68
N THR A 458 2.85 -9.44 18.34
CA THR A 458 4.05 -9.33 17.52
C THR A 458 4.75 -7.98 17.72
N ALA A 459 4.00 -6.89 17.73
CA ALA A 459 4.53 -5.54 17.94
C ALA A 459 5.12 -5.37 19.37
N VAL A 460 4.46 -5.92 20.40
CA VAL A 460 4.95 -5.90 21.79
C VAL A 460 6.23 -6.70 21.94
N ARG A 461 6.25 -7.94 21.43
CA ARG A 461 7.42 -8.84 21.51
C ARG A 461 8.66 -8.23 20.84
N LEU A 462 8.47 -7.47 19.79
CA LEU A 462 9.54 -6.80 19.05
C LEU A 462 9.83 -5.37 19.55
N HIS A 463 9.12 -4.90 20.57
CA HIS A 463 9.25 -3.53 21.13
C HIS A 463 9.16 -2.43 20.08
N LEU A 464 8.23 -2.56 19.11
CA LEU A 464 8.15 -1.64 17.98
C LEU A 464 7.54 -0.28 18.37
N PRO A 465 8.09 0.85 17.87
CA PRO A 465 7.64 2.20 18.21
C PRO A 465 6.39 2.60 17.41
N ILE A 466 5.27 1.93 17.67
CA ILE A 466 4.00 2.10 16.95
C ILE A 466 2.98 2.78 17.86
N VAL A 467 2.33 3.83 17.37
CA VAL A 467 1.10 4.39 17.96
C VAL A 467 -0.06 3.98 17.05
N HIS A 468 -0.89 3.05 17.53
CA HIS A 468 -2.07 2.59 16.80
C HIS A 468 -3.33 3.27 17.33
N ILE A 469 -4.07 3.94 16.45
CA ILE A 469 -5.25 4.75 16.79
C ILE A 469 -6.49 4.08 16.22
N ILE A 470 -7.42 3.72 17.07
CA ILE A 470 -8.70 3.09 16.71
C ILE A 470 -9.79 4.17 16.70
N TRP A 471 -10.37 4.42 15.54
CA TRP A 471 -11.56 5.23 15.35
C TRP A 471 -12.78 4.35 15.62
N ASN A 472 -13.36 4.48 16.78
CA ASN A 472 -14.31 3.54 17.37
C ASN A 472 -15.73 4.09 17.35
N ASP A 473 -16.62 3.47 16.57
CA ASP A 473 -18.07 3.75 16.58
C ASP A 473 -18.93 2.48 16.80
N GLY A 474 -18.31 1.30 16.98
CA GLY A 474 -18.99 0.02 17.21
C GLY A 474 -19.63 -0.58 15.97
N LYS A 475 -19.18 -0.20 14.75
CA LYS A 475 -19.85 -0.55 13.51
C LYS A 475 -18.88 -0.69 12.33
N TYR A 476 -19.33 -1.40 11.27
CA TYR A 476 -18.79 -1.25 9.92
C TYR A 476 -19.37 0.00 9.26
N ASN A 477 -18.94 1.16 9.73
CA ASN A 477 -19.56 2.45 9.42
C ASN A 477 -19.58 2.79 7.92
N MET A 478 -18.52 2.49 7.18
CA MET A 478 -18.49 2.73 5.74
C MET A 478 -19.59 1.94 5.00
N VAL A 479 -19.90 0.74 5.46
CA VAL A 479 -21.01 -0.07 4.92
C VAL A 479 -22.34 0.50 5.38
N GLU A 480 -22.44 0.89 6.68
CA GLU A 480 -23.65 1.46 7.24
C GLU A 480 -24.15 2.66 6.43
N PHE A 481 -23.32 3.71 6.28
CA PHE A 481 -23.79 4.91 5.59
C PHE A 481 -24.08 4.69 4.10
N GLN A 482 -23.37 3.78 3.43
CA GLN A 482 -23.69 3.41 2.04
C GLN A 482 -25.03 2.68 1.92
N GLU A 483 -25.34 1.77 2.86
CA GLU A 483 -26.63 1.08 2.92
C GLU A 483 -27.77 2.06 3.24
N GLU A 484 -27.54 3.00 4.17
CA GLU A 484 -28.53 4.03 4.50
C GLU A 484 -28.83 4.94 3.30
N MET A 485 -27.80 5.39 2.56
CA MET A 485 -27.99 6.15 1.34
C MET A 485 -28.75 5.36 0.27
N LYS A 486 -28.48 4.07 0.14
CA LYS A 486 -29.06 3.23 -0.92
C LYS A 486 -30.44 2.66 -0.57
N TYR A 487 -30.64 2.24 0.67
CA TYR A 487 -31.81 1.48 1.10
C TYR A 487 -32.65 2.19 2.17
N GLY A 488 -32.17 3.32 2.73
CA GLY A 488 -32.79 4.01 3.87
C GLY A 488 -32.72 3.24 5.20
N ARG A 489 -31.84 2.26 5.28
CA ARG A 489 -31.55 1.47 6.49
C ARG A 489 -30.25 0.70 6.32
N SER A 490 -29.61 0.36 7.45
CA SER A 490 -28.48 -0.55 7.49
C SER A 490 -28.84 -1.95 8.01
N SER A 491 -27.96 -2.94 7.75
CA SER A 491 -28.14 -4.32 8.23
C SER A 491 -26.78 -5.04 8.38
N GLY A 492 -26.60 -5.77 9.50
CA GLY A 492 -25.41 -6.59 9.73
C GLY A 492 -24.12 -5.81 10.02
N VAL A 493 -24.22 -4.52 10.37
CA VAL A 493 -23.09 -3.63 10.55
C VAL A 493 -22.70 -3.42 12.01
N ASP A 494 -23.59 -3.67 12.95
CA ASP A 494 -23.36 -3.47 14.38
C ASP A 494 -22.62 -4.66 15.01
N PHE A 495 -21.71 -4.39 15.95
CA PHE A 495 -21.06 -5.40 16.77
C PHE A 495 -20.94 -4.98 18.24
N GLY A 496 -20.62 -5.95 19.11
CA GLY A 496 -20.56 -5.71 20.55
C GLY A 496 -19.39 -4.81 20.97
N PRO A 497 -19.47 -4.14 22.11
CA PRO A 497 -18.43 -3.25 22.60
C PRO A 497 -17.16 -4.03 22.96
N VAL A 498 -16.01 -3.49 22.58
CA VAL A 498 -14.69 -4.00 22.98
C VAL A 498 -13.98 -2.93 23.82
N ASP A 499 -13.41 -3.31 24.94
CA ASP A 499 -12.55 -2.46 25.76
C ASP A 499 -11.12 -2.54 25.20
N PHE A 500 -10.78 -1.67 24.27
CA PHE A 500 -9.48 -1.68 23.58
C PHE A 500 -8.33 -1.29 24.51
N VAL A 501 -8.58 -0.56 25.59
CA VAL A 501 -7.56 -0.24 26.60
C VAL A 501 -7.14 -1.53 27.32
N LYS A 502 -8.12 -2.28 27.85
CA LYS A 502 -7.82 -3.58 28.47
C LYS A 502 -7.26 -4.59 27.50
N TYR A 503 -7.70 -4.54 26.24
CA TYR A 503 -7.13 -5.38 25.20
C TYR A 503 -5.63 -5.11 25.04
N ALA A 504 -5.22 -3.84 24.92
CA ALA A 504 -3.81 -3.45 24.85
C ALA A 504 -3.01 -3.92 26.08
N GLU A 505 -3.53 -3.64 27.27
CA GLU A 505 -2.90 -4.02 28.54
C GLU A 505 -2.71 -5.54 28.69
N SER A 506 -3.66 -6.33 28.15
CA SER A 506 -3.57 -7.80 28.20
C SER A 506 -2.40 -8.38 27.40
N PHE A 507 -1.88 -7.65 26.42
CA PHE A 507 -0.68 -7.98 25.66
C PHE A 507 0.59 -7.31 26.21
N GLY A 508 0.47 -6.44 27.22
CA GLY A 508 1.59 -5.68 27.77
C GLY A 508 1.87 -4.36 27.03
N ALA A 509 1.00 -3.94 26.10
CA ALA A 509 1.04 -2.62 25.50
C ALA A 509 0.37 -1.58 26.40
N LYS A 510 0.66 -0.30 26.18
CA LYS A 510 -0.12 0.78 26.80
C LYS A 510 -1.41 1.03 26.03
N GLY A 511 -2.50 1.29 26.77
CA GLY A 511 -3.80 1.64 26.20
C GLY A 511 -4.30 2.96 26.75
N TYR A 512 -4.83 3.82 25.89
CA TYR A 512 -5.47 5.07 26.24
C TYR A 512 -6.87 5.15 25.64
N ARG A 513 -7.77 5.86 26.32
CA ARG A 513 -9.06 6.26 25.78
C ARG A 513 -9.21 7.77 25.91
N VAL A 514 -9.72 8.40 24.87
CA VAL A 514 -9.95 9.85 24.80
C VAL A 514 -11.44 10.13 24.68
N ASP A 515 -11.85 11.35 24.98
CA ASP A 515 -13.25 11.80 25.00
C ASP A 515 -13.44 13.20 24.38
N SER A 516 -12.36 13.81 23.87
CA SER A 516 -12.37 15.14 23.26
C SER A 516 -11.14 15.35 22.38
N LYS A 517 -11.15 16.40 21.54
CA LYS A 517 -9.99 16.83 20.76
C LYS A 517 -8.79 17.13 21.67
N ASP A 518 -9.00 17.91 22.74
CA ASP A 518 -7.92 18.31 23.63
C ASP A 518 -7.28 17.10 24.34
N SER A 519 -8.12 16.16 24.82
CA SER A 519 -7.62 14.92 25.44
C SER A 519 -6.90 14.03 24.42
N PHE A 520 -7.29 14.06 23.14
CA PHE A 520 -6.58 13.34 22.09
C PHE A 520 -5.20 13.94 21.84
N GLU A 521 -5.08 15.26 21.74
CA GLU A 521 -3.79 15.92 21.52
C GLU A 521 -2.79 15.63 22.65
N GLU A 522 -3.22 15.76 23.90
CA GLU A 522 -2.40 15.44 25.06
C GLU A 522 -1.99 13.96 25.08
N THR A 523 -2.94 13.07 24.79
CA THR A 523 -2.71 11.62 24.77
C THR A 523 -1.77 11.23 23.63
N LEU A 524 -1.94 11.79 22.42
CA LEU A 524 -1.07 11.49 21.28
C LEU A 524 0.38 11.88 21.57
N LYS A 525 0.62 13.07 22.14
CA LYS A 525 1.95 13.51 22.56
C LYS A 525 2.58 12.53 23.57
N GLN A 526 1.79 12.09 24.56
CA GLN A 526 2.27 11.11 25.54
C GLN A 526 2.50 9.74 24.89
N ALA A 527 1.61 9.30 24.03
CA ALA A 527 1.72 8.02 23.32
C ALA A 527 2.99 7.97 22.42
N LEU A 528 3.32 9.07 21.76
CA LEU A 528 4.55 9.18 20.97
C LEU A 528 5.81 9.06 21.85
N ILE A 529 5.78 9.51 23.10
CA ILE A 529 6.87 9.31 24.06
C ILE A 529 6.90 7.84 24.51
N ASP A 530 5.75 7.31 24.90
CA ASP A 530 5.65 5.94 25.41
C ASP A 530 6.00 4.88 24.37
N ALA A 531 5.76 5.17 23.08
CA ALA A 531 6.08 4.28 21.97
C ALA A 531 7.58 3.98 21.83
N GLU A 532 8.45 4.73 22.48
CA GLU A 532 9.89 4.40 22.59
C GLU A 532 10.16 3.07 23.33
N ASN A 533 9.18 2.60 24.11
CA ASN A 533 9.29 1.36 24.88
C ASN A 533 8.42 0.23 24.35
N GLY A 534 7.72 0.42 23.25
CA GLY A 534 6.82 -0.55 22.62
C GLY A 534 5.50 0.05 22.16
N PRO A 535 4.60 -0.72 21.54
CA PRO A 535 3.40 -0.20 20.94
C PRO A 535 2.43 0.41 21.95
N VAL A 536 1.73 1.45 21.50
CA VAL A 536 0.67 2.14 22.24
C VAL A 536 -0.62 2.10 21.44
N LEU A 537 -1.75 1.83 22.11
CA LEU A 537 -3.08 1.83 21.51
C LEU A 537 -3.89 3.01 22.02
N ILE A 538 -4.53 3.79 21.15
CA ILE A 538 -5.45 4.88 21.52
C ILE A 538 -6.84 4.56 20.99
N ASP A 539 -7.81 4.40 21.88
CA ASP A 539 -9.23 4.21 21.56
C ASP A 539 -9.93 5.59 21.51
N VAL A 540 -10.40 5.96 20.31
CA VAL A 540 -11.03 7.25 20.04
C VAL A 540 -12.47 7.06 19.62
N PRO A 541 -13.45 7.38 20.47
CA PRO A 541 -14.85 7.44 20.05
C PRO A 541 -15.05 8.53 19.00
N ILE A 542 -15.52 8.14 17.80
CA ILE A 542 -15.58 9.00 16.63
C ILE A 542 -16.99 9.47 16.31
N ASP A 543 -17.12 10.72 15.85
CA ASP A 543 -18.37 11.28 15.32
C ASP A 543 -18.38 11.28 13.79
N TYR A 544 -19.05 10.32 13.19
CA TYR A 544 -19.18 10.18 11.74
C TYR A 544 -20.44 10.84 11.14
N LYS A 545 -21.08 11.79 11.86
CA LYS A 545 -22.31 12.46 11.38
C LYS A 545 -22.20 13.07 9.99
N ASP A 546 -20.99 13.47 9.59
CA ASP A 546 -20.73 14.10 8.28
C ASP A 546 -20.32 13.13 7.17
N ASN A 547 -20.35 11.82 7.39
CA ASN A 547 -19.99 10.83 6.36
C ASN A 547 -20.88 10.89 5.13
N VAL A 548 -22.18 11.13 5.28
CA VAL A 548 -23.11 11.29 4.14
C VAL A 548 -22.70 12.50 3.31
N THR A 549 -22.45 13.64 3.96
CA THR A 549 -21.96 14.86 3.30
C THR A 549 -20.63 14.62 2.59
N LEU A 550 -19.70 13.88 3.21
CA LEU A 550 -18.43 13.47 2.63
C LEU A 550 -18.61 12.60 1.37
N GLY A 551 -19.60 11.70 1.39
CA GLY A 551 -19.88 10.76 0.29
C GLY A 551 -20.67 11.34 -0.87
N GLU A 552 -21.58 12.32 -0.61
CA GLU A 552 -22.49 12.83 -1.63
C GLU A 552 -21.88 13.97 -2.48
N THR A 553 -21.43 15.04 -1.87
CA THR A 553 -20.96 16.19 -2.64
C THR A 553 -20.24 17.20 -1.74
N ILE A 554 -18.93 17.16 -1.71
CA ILE A 554 -18.17 18.17 -0.97
C ILE A 554 -18.02 19.45 -1.81
N LEU A 555 -17.85 19.33 -3.11
CA LEU A 555 -17.76 20.44 -4.04
C LEU A 555 -18.98 20.42 -4.98
N PRO A 556 -19.73 21.51 -5.10
CA PRO A 556 -20.82 21.57 -6.07
C PRO A 556 -20.26 21.53 -7.51
N ASP A 557 -21.01 20.89 -8.42
CA ASP A 557 -20.69 20.82 -9.85
C ASP A 557 -20.62 22.21 -10.53
N GLU A 558 -20.92 23.27 -9.80
CA GLU A 558 -21.02 24.65 -10.27
C GLU A 558 -19.69 25.42 -10.31
N PHE A 559 -18.58 24.77 -10.02
CA PHE A 559 -17.26 25.40 -10.15
C PHE A 559 -16.70 25.44 -11.58
N TYR A 560 -17.56 25.22 -12.56
CA TYR A 560 -17.22 25.21 -13.98
C TYR A 560 -17.62 26.50 -14.68
#